data_1088528e5ffee4528257bf358eebd03a
#
_entry.id   1088528e5ffee4528257bf358eebd03a
#
_cell.length_a   1.000
_cell.length_b   1.000
_cell.length_c   1.000
_cell.angle_alpha   90.00
_cell.angle_beta   90.00
_cell.angle_gamma   90.00
#
_symmetry.space_group_name_H-M   'P 1'
#
loop_
_entity.id
_entity.type
_entity.pdbx_description
1 polymer ?
#
loop_
_entity_poly.entity_id
_entity_poly.type
_entity_poly.pdbx_seq_one_letter_code
_entity_poly.pdbx_strand_id
1 'polypeptide(L)'
;VDNVTQLPYQSFNGHVVKIINTSSANDTYFAKFIADDGSSGTGYWGETLDPSKSTGFDSATMPHELVNTSANTFTFRKITWTARLVGDDTTNAHPSFIGFKIQQSFFHNNRLGFLSEDNVSMSQSQDFYNFYHTSAQTVTDADPIDLSASTIRPAALHAVLPTTQGLILFSKNQQFLLNSADGILTPTTTNISTISNYEMDTDVDPVDMGTNINFISKTPSYTRIFGMVTRGQDENPQILDIGRVVNEWVPATVDTFIASPQNQFLAMSSQSSDKVYFYRTYNDGEKNLVEAWFNWQLPGTVQTIAVDQDDMYAVTSQGSQVTLSKASLSQSPEDAIIVNNDGQKINPCIDLYTTARNAANNATVVYDSTNDFSKCYIPWNNVTTLSPVLIIKGTTATGQFIESGFTITPTVVTND
;
A
#
# COMPACT_ATOMS: atom_id res chain seq x y z
N VAL A 1 2.59 28.26 -41.72
CA VAL A 1 3.95 28.74 -42.07
C VAL A 1 4.95 27.62 -41.83
N ASP A 2 6.06 27.64 -42.54
CA ASP A 2 7.09 26.58 -42.49
C ASP A 2 8.21 26.90 -41.48
N ASN A 3 8.29 28.16 -41.06
CA ASN A 3 9.31 28.60 -40.13
C ASN A 3 8.82 29.76 -39.26
N VAL A 4 9.26 29.81 -38.02
CA VAL A 4 8.94 30.87 -37.06
C VAL A 4 9.39 32.24 -37.56
N THR A 5 10.44 32.32 -38.34
CA THR A 5 10.95 33.58 -38.91
C THR A 5 10.02 34.22 -39.94
N GLN A 6 9.03 33.48 -40.43
CA GLN A 6 8.00 33.99 -41.35
C GLN A 6 6.83 34.65 -40.61
N LEU A 7 6.78 34.57 -39.29
CA LEU A 7 5.74 35.15 -38.49
C LEU A 7 5.84 36.68 -38.46
N PRO A 8 4.70 37.39 -38.56
CA PRO A 8 4.71 38.85 -38.55
C PRO A 8 5.17 39.38 -37.18
N TYR A 9 5.92 40.48 -37.20
CA TYR A 9 6.39 41.19 -36.00
C TYR A 9 5.24 41.86 -35.22
N GLN A 10 4.12 42.12 -35.87
CA GLN A 10 2.93 42.72 -35.30
C GLN A 10 1.68 41.89 -35.65
N SER A 11 0.81 41.68 -34.67
CA SER A 11 -0.43 40.93 -34.87
C SER A 11 -1.47 41.29 -33.79
N PHE A 12 -2.64 40.67 -33.88
CA PHE A 12 -3.67 40.75 -32.84
C PHE A 12 -3.35 39.78 -31.72
N ASN A 13 -3.60 40.19 -30.47
CA ASN A 13 -3.44 39.36 -29.31
C ASN A 13 -4.32 38.10 -29.44
N GLY A 14 -3.73 36.93 -29.19
CA GLY A 14 -4.41 35.66 -29.32
C GLY A 14 -4.46 35.07 -30.72
N HIS A 15 -3.84 35.71 -31.73
CA HIS A 15 -3.74 35.13 -33.07
C HIS A 15 -2.89 33.84 -33.02
N VAL A 16 -3.41 32.71 -33.50
CA VAL A 16 -2.75 31.42 -33.48
C VAL A 16 -2.35 31.02 -34.90
N VAL A 17 -1.10 30.56 -35.05
CA VAL A 17 -0.55 30.07 -36.32
C VAL A 17 0.04 28.68 -36.11
N LYS A 18 -0.22 27.78 -37.07
CA LYS A 18 0.42 26.48 -37.14
C LYS A 18 1.76 26.60 -37.83
N ILE A 19 2.83 26.16 -37.18
CA ILE A 19 4.18 26.10 -37.71
C ILE A 19 4.45 24.66 -38.11
N ILE A 20 4.63 24.39 -39.40
CA ILE A 20 4.75 23.07 -39.99
C ILE A 20 6.21 22.81 -40.29
N ASN A 21 6.83 21.85 -39.63
CA ASN A 21 8.14 21.37 -40.02
C ASN A 21 7.98 20.45 -41.26
N THR A 22 8.46 20.88 -42.38
CA THR A 22 8.37 20.12 -43.66
C THR A 22 9.27 18.88 -43.66
N SER A 23 10.26 18.83 -42.76
CA SER A 23 11.20 17.70 -42.66
C SER A 23 10.70 16.63 -41.65
N SER A 24 9.85 17.02 -40.72
CA SER A 24 9.31 16.10 -39.66
C SER A 24 7.92 16.59 -39.23
N ALA A 25 6.90 15.81 -39.54
CA ALA A 25 5.53 16.13 -39.11
C ALA A 25 5.39 16.15 -37.58
N ASN A 26 6.25 15.40 -36.86
CA ASN A 26 6.25 15.32 -35.42
C ASN A 26 6.78 16.60 -34.73
N ASP A 27 7.46 17.47 -35.45
CA ASP A 27 7.99 18.74 -34.96
C ASP A 27 7.06 19.92 -35.32
N THR A 28 5.83 19.64 -35.71
CA THR A 28 4.81 20.65 -35.98
C THR A 28 4.24 21.16 -34.66
N TYR A 29 4.13 22.47 -34.49
CA TYR A 29 3.59 23.09 -33.28
C TYR A 29 2.74 24.32 -33.58
N PHE A 30 2.06 24.85 -32.55
CA PHE A 30 1.24 26.03 -32.65
C PHE A 30 1.86 27.18 -31.86
N ALA A 31 1.84 28.37 -32.44
CA ALA A 31 2.26 29.58 -31.77
C ALA A 31 1.12 30.59 -31.71
N LYS A 32 1.01 31.23 -30.54
CA LYS A 32 0.04 32.27 -30.24
C LYS A 32 0.76 33.61 -30.08
N PHE A 33 0.25 34.67 -30.71
CA PHE A 33 0.75 36.00 -30.53
C PHE A 33 0.30 36.61 -29.21
N ILE A 34 1.23 37.16 -28.44
CA ILE A 34 1.01 37.86 -27.18
C ILE A 34 1.42 39.33 -27.42
N ALA A 35 0.43 40.20 -27.54
CA ALA A 35 0.68 41.63 -27.77
C ALA A 35 1.10 42.33 -26.46
N ASP A 36 2.07 43.26 -26.58
CA ASP A 36 2.61 44.01 -25.42
C ASP A 36 1.55 44.84 -24.72
N ASP A 37 0.56 45.35 -25.46
CA ASP A 37 -0.56 46.14 -24.95
C ASP A 37 -1.82 45.30 -24.62
N GLY A 38 -1.75 43.98 -24.82
CA GLY A 38 -2.85 43.03 -24.63
C GLY A 38 -3.94 43.07 -25.70
N SER A 39 -3.82 43.89 -26.74
CA SER A 39 -4.83 44.02 -27.81
C SER A 39 -4.25 43.76 -29.22
N SER A 40 -3.32 44.55 -29.69
CA SER A 40 -2.68 44.40 -31.01
C SER A 40 -1.43 45.24 -31.14
N GLY A 41 -0.57 44.96 -32.12
CA GLY A 41 0.65 45.70 -32.37
C GLY A 41 1.90 44.85 -32.20
N THR A 42 2.90 45.41 -31.52
CA THR A 42 4.15 44.67 -31.20
C THR A 42 3.92 43.64 -30.10
N GLY A 43 4.71 42.58 -30.12
CA GLY A 43 4.62 41.51 -29.16
C GLY A 43 5.55 40.35 -29.52
N TYR A 44 5.25 39.17 -28.93
CA TYR A 44 6.02 37.97 -29.20
C TYR A 44 5.12 36.76 -29.47
N TRP A 45 5.70 35.74 -30.10
CA TRP A 45 5.03 34.46 -30.35
C TRP A 45 5.49 33.45 -29.33
N GLY A 46 4.53 32.90 -28.55
CA GLY A 46 4.74 31.83 -27.57
C GLY A 46 4.10 30.55 -28.06
N GLU A 47 4.63 29.40 -27.67
CA GLU A 47 3.98 28.12 -27.92
C GLU A 47 2.55 28.08 -27.32
N THR A 48 1.65 27.37 -27.98
CA THR A 48 0.28 27.20 -27.51
C THR A 48 -0.28 25.86 -27.94
N LEU A 49 -1.40 25.48 -27.32
CA LEU A 49 -2.17 24.30 -27.69
C LEU A 49 -2.87 24.51 -29.02
N ASP A 50 -2.99 23.46 -29.83
CA ASP A 50 -3.92 23.42 -30.99
C ASP A 50 -5.32 23.82 -30.53
N PRO A 51 -5.91 24.88 -31.08
CA PRO A 51 -7.26 25.36 -30.67
C PRO A 51 -8.38 24.33 -30.85
N SER A 52 -8.16 23.29 -31.64
CA SER A 52 -9.14 22.22 -31.85
C SER A 52 -9.08 21.10 -30.80
N LYS A 53 -8.09 21.14 -29.89
CA LYS A 53 -7.83 20.08 -28.93
C LYS A 53 -8.33 20.40 -27.52
N SER A 54 -8.62 19.37 -26.73
CA SER A 54 -9.01 19.53 -25.33
C SER A 54 -7.83 19.99 -24.48
N THR A 55 -8.14 20.84 -23.50
CA THR A 55 -7.13 21.45 -22.62
C THR A 55 -6.76 20.60 -21.41
N GLY A 56 -7.49 19.53 -21.12
CA GLY A 56 -7.22 18.77 -19.90
C GLY A 56 -8.18 17.61 -19.63
N PHE A 57 -8.18 17.19 -18.40
CA PHE A 57 -8.96 16.07 -17.91
C PHE A 57 -10.35 16.49 -17.41
N ASP A 58 -11.30 15.56 -17.44
CA ASP A 58 -12.52 15.70 -16.64
C ASP A 58 -12.20 15.34 -15.18
N SER A 59 -12.09 16.34 -14.33
CA SER A 59 -11.77 16.17 -12.91
C SER A 59 -12.79 15.33 -12.13
N ALA A 60 -13.97 15.06 -12.70
CA ALA A 60 -14.96 14.20 -12.07
C ALA A 60 -14.62 12.70 -12.20
N THR A 61 -13.84 12.33 -13.21
CA THR A 61 -13.42 10.94 -13.47
C THR A 61 -12.02 10.65 -12.95
N MET A 62 -11.28 11.68 -12.55
CA MET A 62 -9.92 11.58 -12.05
C MET A 62 -9.88 11.32 -10.53
N PRO A 63 -8.76 10.82 -9.99
CA PRO A 63 -8.57 10.68 -8.56
C PRO A 63 -8.86 11.96 -7.78
N HIS A 64 -9.38 11.81 -6.58
CA HIS A 64 -9.65 12.88 -5.63
C HIS A 64 -8.62 12.87 -4.50
N GLU A 65 -8.50 13.97 -3.79
CA GLU A 65 -7.62 14.06 -2.64
C GLU A 65 -8.38 14.15 -1.32
N LEU A 66 -7.81 13.53 -0.28
CA LEU A 66 -8.26 13.65 1.09
C LEU A 66 -7.23 14.50 1.83
N VAL A 67 -7.58 15.73 2.17
CA VAL A 67 -6.68 16.69 2.80
C VAL A 67 -7.01 16.84 4.28
N ASN A 68 -6.02 16.67 5.14
CA ASN A 68 -6.16 17.04 6.56
C ASN A 68 -6.10 18.57 6.69
N THR A 69 -7.23 19.19 6.99
CA THR A 69 -7.36 20.67 7.10
C THR A 69 -7.19 21.20 8.52
N SER A 70 -7.37 20.35 9.53
CA SER A 70 -7.11 20.62 10.94
C SER A 70 -7.10 19.32 11.74
N ALA A 71 -6.78 19.39 13.04
CA ALA A 71 -6.78 18.21 13.90
C ALA A 71 -8.11 17.45 13.79
N ASN A 72 -8.04 16.16 13.39
CA ASN A 72 -9.18 15.26 13.20
C ASN A 72 -10.22 15.72 12.15
N THR A 73 -9.87 16.65 11.26
CA THR A 73 -10.77 17.13 10.21
C THR A 73 -10.15 16.92 8.85
N PHE A 74 -10.90 16.24 7.98
CA PHE A 74 -10.48 15.93 6.61
C PHE A 74 -11.48 16.49 5.61
N THR A 75 -10.98 17.01 4.50
CA THR A 75 -11.79 17.44 3.36
C THR A 75 -11.49 16.55 2.17
N PHE A 76 -12.51 15.87 1.65
CA PHE A 76 -12.44 15.11 0.40
C PHE A 76 -12.87 16.02 -0.75
N ARG A 77 -12.01 16.21 -1.75
CA ARG A 77 -12.27 17.14 -2.85
C ARG A 77 -11.63 16.68 -4.16
N LYS A 78 -12.13 17.26 -5.26
CA LYS A 78 -11.52 17.10 -6.60
C LYS A 78 -10.18 17.81 -6.64
N ILE A 79 -9.24 17.22 -7.34
CA ILE A 79 -7.94 17.84 -7.64
C ILE A 79 -8.13 18.78 -8.84
N THR A 80 -7.45 19.93 -8.80
CA THR A 80 -7.31 20.81 -9.96
C THR A 80 -6.06 20.39 -10.75
N TRP A 81 -6.30 19.62 -11.81
CA TRP A 81 -5.23 19.14 -12.67
C TRP A 81 -4.72 20.26 -13.58
N THR A 82 -3.42 20.27 -13.84
CA THR A 82 -2.81 21.25 -14.74
C THR A 82 -3.28 21.03 -16.16
N ALA A 83 -3.67 22.11 -16.82
CA ALA A 83 -4.16 22.07 -18.19
C ALA A 83 -3.03 21.87 -19.21
N ARG A 84 -3.33 21.21 -20.33
CA ARG A 84 -2.44 21.13 -21.48
C ARG A 84 -2.38 22.51 -22.17
N LEU A 85 -1.23 23.12 -22.18
CA LEU A 85 -1.04 24.49 -22.65
C LEU A 85 -0.37 24.58 -24.02
N VAL A 86 0.31 23.52 -24.48
CA VAL A 86 1.10 23.50 -25.70
C VAL A 86 0.89 22.20 -26.48
N GLY A 87 1.18 22.24 -27.78
CA GLY A 87 1.23 21.08 -28.64
C GLY A 87 -0.13 20.59 -29.17
N ASP A 88 -0.16 19.35 -29.55
CA ASP A 88 -1.32 18.62 -30.05
C ASP A 88 -1.28 17.15 -29.60
N ASP A 89 -2.12 16.29 -30.18
CA ASP A 89 -2.15 14.86 -29.79
C ASP A 89 -0.91 14.06 -30.22
N THR A 90 0.00 14.66 -30.98
CA THR A 90 1.26 14.04 -31.42
C THR A 90 2.44 14.52 -30.58
N THR A 91 2.50 15.82 -30.34
CA THR A 91 3.66 16.46 -29.67
C THR A 91 3.49 16.58 -28.16
N ASN A 92 2.26 16.52 -27.66
CA ASN A 92 1.93 16.54 -26.23
C ASN A 92 0.61 15.80 -26.00
N ALA A 93 0.63 14.48 -26.22
CA ALA A 93 -0.55 13.62 -26.13
C ALA A 93 -1.16 13.62 -24.73
N HIS A 94 -2.41 13.19 -24.65
CA HIS A 94 -2.99 12.82 -23.35
C HIS A 94 -2.22 11.63 -22.75
N PRO A 95 -2.01 11.61 -21.43
CA PRO A 95 -1.40 10.47 -20.75
C PRO A 95 -2.15 9.17 -21.04
N SER A 96 -1.41 8.07 -21.12
CA SER A 96 -1.95 6.76 -21.52
C SER A 96 -2.99 6.18 -20.56
N PHE A 97 -3.12 6.69 -19.35
CA PHE A 97 -4.18 6.27 -18.42
C PHE A 97 -5.57 6.86 -18.78
N ILE A 98 -5.66 7.83 -19.69
CA ILE A 98 -6.94 8.45 -20.04
C ILE A 98 -7.85 7.46 -20.77
N GLY A 99 -9.06 7.26 -20.25
CA GLY A 99 -10.04 6.30 -20.77
C GLY A 99 -9.87 4.89 -20.22
N PHE A 100 -8.91 4.64 -19.37
CA PHE A 100 -8.64 3.36 -18.72
C PHE A 100 -8.74 3.44 -17.20
N LYS A 101 -8.79 2.28 -16.55
CA LYS A 101 -8.83 2.18 -15.10
C LYS A 101 -7.44 2.41 -14.51
N ILE A 102 -7.31 3.34 -13.55
CA ILE A 102 -6.11 3.44 -12.71
C ILE A 102 -6.15 2.31 -11.70
N GLN A 103 -5.14 1.44 -11.73
CA GLN A 103 -5.03 0.27 -10.85
C GLN A 103 -4.41 0.66 -9.50
N GLN A 104 -3.33 1.46 -9.54
CA GLN A 104 -2.66 1.94 -8.33
C GLN A 104 -2.10 3.35 -8.56
N SER A 105 -2.07 4.16 -7.50
CA SER A 105 -1.32 5.40 -7.44
C SER A 105 -0.09 5.23 -6.54
N PHE A 106 1.01 5.87 -6.90
CA PHE A 106 2.25 5.81 -6.13
C PHE A 106 2.99 7.15 -6.18
N PHE A 107 3.96 7.29 -5.29
CA PHE A 107 4.82 8.46 -5.25
C PHE A 107 6.28 8.01 -5.27
N HIS A 108 7.06 8.54 -6.22
CA HIS A 108 8.47 8.20 -6.34
C HIS A 108 9.26 9.33 -7.00
N ASN A 109 10.46 9.65 -6.49
CA ASN A 109 11.37 10.67 -7.04
C ASN A 109 10.66 12.01 -7.33
N ASN A 110 9.88 12.53 -6.38
CA ASN A 110 9.12 13.77 -6.49
C ASN A 110 8.12 13.79 -7.67
N ARG A 111 7.57 12.65 -8.03
CA ARG A 111 6.53 12.49 -9.06
C ARG A 111 5.37 11.67 -8.50
N LEU A 112 4.16 12.08 -8.81
CA LEU A 112 2.96 11.26 -8.64
C LEU A 112 2.84 10.32 -9.83
N GLY A 113 2.66 9.04 -9.58
CA GLY A 113 2.54 8.04 -10.63
C GLY A 113 1.23 7.27 -10.59
N PHE A 114 0.81 6.79 -11.75
CA PHE A 114 -0.34 5.92 -11.95
C PHE A 114 0.05 4.68 -12.74
N LEU A 115 -0.50 3.53 -12.34
CA LEU A 115 -0.50 2.31 -13.15
C LEU A 115 -1.86 2.20 -13.84
N SER A 116 -1.84 1.96 -15.14
CA SER A 116 -3.06 1.74 -15.93
C SER A 116 -2.75 0.82 -17.10
N GLU A 117 -3.47 -0.30 -17.19
CA GLU A 117 -3.19 -1.36 -18.14
C GLU A 117 -1.69 -1.76 -18.10
N ASP A 118 -0.97 -1.66 -19.20
CA ASP A 118 0.48 -1.92 -19.29
C ASP A 118 1.35 -0.65 -19.14
N ASN A 119 0.73 0.49 -18.77
CA ASN A 119 1.37 1.78 -18.75
C ASN A 119 1.70 2.25 -17.34
N VAL A 120 2.81 2.98 -17.25
CA VAL A 120 3.25 3.76 -16.10
C VAL A 120 3.32 5.22 -16.50
N SER A 121 2.45 6.04 -15.94
CA SER A 121 2.44 7.48 -16.15
C SER A 121 2.86 8.21 -14.89
N MET A 122 3.86 9.08 -14.96
CA MET A 122 4.36 9.86 -13.82
C MET A 122 4.28 11.34 -14.15
N SER A 123 3.86 12.13 -13.17
CA SER A 123 3.73 13.59 -13.29
C SER A 123 5.06 14.28 -13.57
N GLN A 124 5.00 15.56 -13.92
CA GLN A 124 6.16 16.43 -13.91
C GLN A 124 6.83 16.39 -12.52
N SER A 125 8.17 16.48 -12.51
CA SER A 125 8.93 16.52 -11.27
C SER A 125 8.56 17.77 -10.46
N GLN A 126 8.19 17.58 -9.19
CA GLN A 126 7.73 18.62 -8.24
C GLN A 126 6.38 19.28 -8.57
N ASP A 127 5.74 18.95 -9.69
CA ASP A 127 4.36 19.33 -10.00
C ASP A 127 3.50 18.06 -10.16
N PHE A 128 2.89 17.61 -9.06
CA PHE A 128 2.19 16.34 -8.97
C PHE A 128 0.89 16.28 -9.75
N TYR A 129 0.36 17.44 -10.15
CA TYR A 129 -0.91 17.53 -10.87
C TYR A 129 -0.72 17.83 -12.36
N ASN A 130 0.53 17.93 -12.83
CA ASN A 130 0.85 18.14 -14.23
C ASN A 130 1.33 16.84 -14.91
N PHE A 131 0.57 16.39 -15.91
CA PHE A 131 0.89 15.23 -16.76
C PHE A 131 1.09 15.62 -18.23
N TYR A 132 1.36 16.89 -18.51
CA TYR A 132 1.61 17.39 -19.84
C TYR A 132 3.01 18.01 -19.96
N HIS A 133 3.60 17.90 -21.14
CA HIS A 133 4.87 18.55 -21.44
C HIS A 133 4.75 20.07 -21.38
N THR A 134 5.83 20.72 -21.00
CA THR A 134 5.92 22.18 -20.91
C THR A 134 6.20 22.83 -22.25
N SER A 135 6.78 22.10 -23.21
CA SER A 135 7.03 22.53 -24.57
C SER A 135 6.68 21.40 -25.57
N ALA A 136 6.16 21.76 -26.70
CA ALA A 136 5.92 20.83 -27.83
C ALA A 136 7.17 20.59 -28.69
N GLN A 137 8.23 21.39 -28.52
CA GLN A 137 9.45 21.33 -29.32
C GLN A 137 10.59 20.60 -28.60
N THR A 138 10.65 20.70 -27.27
CA THR A 138 11.76 20.17 -26.49
C THR A 138 11.21 19.42 -25.25
N VAL A 139 11.76 18.23 -25.00
CA VAL A 139 11.49 17.46 -23.79
C VAL A 139 12.57 17.77 -22.78
N THR A 140 12.15 18.15 -21.57
CA THR A 140 13.04 18.42 -20.44
C THR A 140 13.09 17.24 -19.48
N ASP A 141 14.12 17.16 -18.66
CA ASP A 141 14.26 16.09 -17.64
C ASP A 141 13.14 16.13 -16.59
N ALA A 142 12.53 17.30 -16.39
CA ALA A 142 11.43 17.47 -15.46
C ALA A 142 10.07 17.04 -16.01
N ASP A 143 9.91 16.93 -17.32
CA ASP A 143 8.64 16.63 -17.96
C ASP A 143 8.06 15.28 -17.52
N PRO A 144 6.74 15.06 -17.68
CA PRO A 144 6.08 13.82 -17.35
C PRO A 144 6.68 12.61 -18.07
N ILE A 145 6.61 11.46 -17.41
CA ILE A 145 7.06 10.18 -17.96
C ILE A 145 5.81 9.34 -18.26
N ASP A 146 5.72 8.80 -19.48
CA ASP A 146 4.61 7.93 -19.87
C ASP A 146 5.17 6.80 -20.74
N LEU A 147 5.24 5.59 -20.16
CA LEU A 147 5.90 4.44 -20.73
C LEU A 147 5.05 3.18 -20.62
N SER A 148 5.08 2.35 -21.64
CA SER A 148 4.45 1.04 -21.65
C SER A 148 5.46 -0.08 -21.36
N ALA A 149 5.04 -1.07 -20.58
CA ALA A 149 5.78 -2.30 -20.39
C ALA A 149 5.72 -3.14 -21.70
N SER A 150 6.75 -3.05 -22.51
CA SER A 150 6.83 -3.81 -23.77
C SER A 150 7.12 -5.27 -23.49
N THR A 151 6.15 -6.15 -23.75
CA THR A 151 6.28 -7.60 -23.54
C THR A 151 5.67 -8.41 -24.68
N ILE A 152 6.08 -9.66 -24.79
CA ILE A 152 5.52 -10.62 -25.76
C ILE A 152 4.07 -11.02 -25.39
N ARG A 153 3.70 -10.87 -24.12
CA ARG A 153 2.36 -11.20 -23.59
C ARG A 153 1.75 -9.94 -22.98
N PRO A 154 0.44 -9.68 -23.15
CA PRO A 154 -0.23 -8.59 -22.45
C PRO A 154 0.04 -8.66 -20.95
N ALA A 155 0.51 -7.57 -20.35
CA ALA A 155 0.90 -7.52 -18.95
C ALA A 155 0.28 -6.29 -18.30
N ALA A 156 -1.00 -6.39 -17.92
CA ALA A 156 -1.61 -5.34 -17.10
C ALA A 156 -0.86 -5.21 -15.76
N LEU A 157 -0.45 -3.99 -15.44
CA LEU A 157 0.27 -3.67 -14.21
C LEU A 157 -0.74 -3.43 -13.08
N HIS A 158 -0.56 -4.13 -11.97
CA HIS A 158 -1.48 -4.07 -10.83
C HIS A 158 -0.88 -3.41 -9.61
N ALA A 159 0.41 -3.64 -9.35
CA ALA A 159 1.07 -3.12 -8.17
C ALA A 159 2.48 -2.62 -8.46
N VAL A 160 2.96 -1.69 -7.62
CA VAL A 160 4.31 -1.14 -7.69
C VAL A 160 4.90 -1.02 -6.29
N LEU A 161 6.17 -1.40 -6.17
CA LEU A 161 6.95 -1.19 -4.95
C LEU A 161 8.25 -0.45 -5.26
N PRO A 162 8.56 0.61 -4.50
CA PRO A 162 9.83 1.31 -4.61
C PRO A 162 10.97 0.48 -4.00
N THR A 163 12.11 0.46 -4.67
CA THR A 163 13.34 -0.15 -4.20
C THR A 163 14.52 0.81 -4.38
N THR A 164 15.68 0.44 -3.87
CA THR A 164 16.92 1.20 -4.09
C THR A 164 17.38 1.21 -5.55
N GLN A 165 16.90 0.28 -6.37
CA GLN A 165 17.26 0.15 -7.79
C GLN A 165 16.26 0.83 -8.73
N GLY A 166 15.10 1.24 -8.24
CA GLY A 166 14.00 1.80 -9.01
C GLY A 166 12.66 1.27 -8.51
N LEU A 167 11.69 1.19 -9.41
CA LEU A 167 10.35 0.68 -9.11
C LEU A 167 10.20 -0.75 -9.64
N ILE A 168 9.81 -1.66 -8.78
CA ILE A 168 9.39 -3.00 -9.23
C ILE A 168 7.88 -2.96 -9.49
N LEU A 169 7.53 -3.29 -10.73
CA LEU A 169 6.15 -3.34 -11.22
C LEU A 169 5.70 -4.79 -11.29
N PHE A 170 4.48 -5.04 -10.85
CA PHE A 170 3.91 -6.37 -10.82
C PHE A 170 2.71 -6.47 -11.77
N SER A 171 2.75 -7.48 -12.63
CA SER A 171 1.60 -7.94 -13.38
C SER A 171 1.22 -9.36 -12.94
N LYS A 172 0.12 -9.86 -13.43
CA LYS A 172 -0.33 -11.24 -13.10
C LYS A 172 0.74 -12.30 -13.35
N ASN A 173 1.54 -12.16 -14.39
CA ASN A 173 2.44 -13.24 -14.86
C ASN A 173 3.91 -12.84 -14.92
N GLN A 174 4.23 -11.57 -14.67
CA GLN A 174 5.58 -11.02 -14.85
C GLN A 174 5.85 -9.90 -13.86
N GLN A 175 7.11 -9.72 -13.53
CA GLN A 175 7.60 -8.59 -12.78
C GLN A 175 8.61 -7.80 -13.62
N PHE A 176 8.56 -6.48 -13.49
CA PHE A 176 9.40 -5.56 -14.25
C PHE A 176 10.16 -4.63 -13.30
N LEU A 177 11.29 -4.16 -13.77
CA LEU A 177 12.04 -3.08 -13.13
C LEU A 177 11.93 -1.83 -14.02
N LEU A 178 11.40 -0.75 -13.44
CA LEU A 178 11.46 0.59 -14.01
C LEU A 178 12.60 1.33 -13.34
N ASN A 179 13.61 1.65 -14.12
CA ASN A 179 14.80 2.37 -13.64
C ASN A 179 15.38 3.27 -14.72
N SER A 180 16.44 3.96 -14.34
CA SER A 180 17.33 4.71 -15.25
C SER A 180 18.77 4.37 -14.92
N ALA A 181 19.63 4.32 -15.93
CA ALA A 181 21.06 4.01 -15.77
C ALA A 181 21.76 4.98 -14.80
N ASP A 182 21.34 6.25 -14.80
CA ASP A 182 21.92 7.31 -13.98
C ASP A 182 21.21 7.48 -12.62
N GLY A 183 20.22 6.63 -12.32
CA GLY A 183 19.41 6.71 -11.10
C GLY A 183 18.40 7.87 -11.05
N ILE A 184 18.39 8.74 -12.05
CA ILE A 184 17.46 9.86 -12.19
C ILE A 184 16.43 9.50 -13.26
N LEU A 185 15.16 9.45 -12.88
CA LEU A 185 14.08 9.17 -13.82
C LEU A 185 13.74 10.42 -14.65
N THR A 186 14.03 10.36 -15.95
CA THR A 186 13.66 11.37 -16.95
C THR A 186 12.84 10.72 -18.07
N PRO A 187 12.09 11.49 -18.86
CA PRO A 187 11.31 10.92 -19.98
C PRO A 187 12.18 10.17 -21.00
N THR A 188 13.45 10.54 -21.12
CA THR A 188 14.38 10.01 -22.15
C THR A 188 15.26 8.86 -21.64
N THR A 189 15.49 8.76 -20.32
CA THR A 189 16.42 7.77 -19.73
C THR A 189 15.72 6.63 -19.03
N THR A 190 14.43 6.81 -18.69
CA THR A 190 13.65 5.79 -17.98
C THR A 190 13.36 4.61 -18.88
N ASN A 191 13.57 3.41 -18.36
CA ASN A 191 13.34 2.13 -19.06
C ASN A 191 12.58 1.15 -18.19
N ILE A 192 11.77 0.29 -18.83
CA ILE A 192 11.08 -0.83 -18.19
C ILE A 192 11.63 -2.12 -18.77
N SER A 193 12.19 -2.97 -17.89
CA SER A 193 12.73 -4.28 -18.27
C SER A 193 12.07 -5.40 -17.49
N THR A 194 11.85 -6.56 -18.12
CA THR A 194 11.35 -7.75 -17.43
C THR A 194 12.45 -8.36 -16.57
N ILE A 195 12.17 -8.60 -15.29
CA ILE A 195 13.12 -9.19 -14.35
C ILE A 195 12.74 -10.61 -13.91
N SER A 196 11.47 -10.97 -14.00
CA SER A 196 11.02 -12.34 -13.67
C SER A 196 9.65 -12.67 -14.27
N ASN A 197 9.31 -13.97 -14.29
CA ASN A 197 8.07 -14.52 -14.87
C ASN A 197 7.37 -15.41 -13.85
N TYR A 198 6.99 -14.86 -12.71
CA TYR A 198 6.21 -15.57 -11.70
C TYR A 198 4.76 -15.07 -11.68
N GLU A 199 3.84 -16.01 -11.44
CA GLU A 199 2.43 -15.64 -11.27
C GLU A 199 2.22 -14.95 -9.92
N MET A 200 1.47 -13.84 -9.92
CA MET A 200 1.04 -13.10 -8.74
C MET A 200 -0.48 -13.02 -8.69
N ASP A 201 -1.05 -13.09 -7.50
CA ASP A 201 -2.44 -12.72 -7.27
C ASP A 201 -2.60 -11.20 -7.36
N THR A 202 -3.48 -10.75 -8.25
CA THR A 202 -3.70 -9.31 -8.52
C THR A 202 -4.65 -8.63 -7.54
N ASP A 203 -5.34 -9.41 -6.70
CA ASP A 203 -6.26 -8.89 -5.69
C ASP A 203 -5.55 -8.57 -4.36
N VAL A 204 -4.27 -8.96 -4.24
CA VAL A 204 -3.47 -8.80 -3.04
C VAL A 204 -2.13 -8.16 -3.39
N ASP A 205 -1.88 -6.99 -2.84
CA ASP A 205 -0.66 -6.25 -3.12
C ASP A 205 0.59 -6.95 -2.56
N PRO A 206 1.73 -6.85 -3.26
CA PRO A 206 3.02 -7.29 -2.74
C PRO A 206 3.46 -6.39 -1.58
N VAL A 207 4.27 -6.92 -0.68
CA VAL A 207 4.74 -6.22 0.52
C VAL A 207 6.26 -6.24 0.63
N ASP A 208 6.82 -5.18 1.20
CA ASP A 208 8.25 -5.02 1.44
C ASP A 208 8.59 -5.37 2.89
N MET A 209 9.54 -6.32 3.08
CA MET A 209 10.11 -6.68 4.37
C MET A 209 11.43 -5.95 4.66
N GLY A 210 11.83 -5.00 3.83
CA GLY A 210 13.09 -4.27 3.94
C GLY A 210 14.29 -4.99 3.33
N THR A 211 14.36 -6.30 3.44
CA THR A 211 15.42 -7.14 2.84
C THR A 211 14.97 -7.89 1.61
N ASN A 212 13.70 -8.14 1.50
CA ASN A 212 13.07 -8.86 0.41
C ASN A 212 11.63 -8.38 0.21
N ILE A 213 11.18 -8.44 -1.03
CA ILE A 213 9.80 -8.19 -1.42
C ILE A 213 9.06 -9.51 -1.42
N ASN A 214 7.86 -9.52 -0.86
CA ASN A 214 7.05 -10.73 -0.81
C ASN A 214 5.74 -10.50 -1.57
N PHE A 215 5.33 -11.52 -2.31
CA PHE A 215 4.06 -11.53 -3.03
C PHE A 215 3.44 -12.92 -2.99
N ILE A 216 2.16 -12.99 -3.25
CA ILE A 216 1.43 -14.25 -3.20
C ILE A 216 0.93 -14.67 -4.58
N SER A 217 0.76 -15.99 -4.74
CA SER A 217 0.11 -16.61 -5.89
C SER A 217 -0.87 -17.66 -5.39
N LYS A 218 -2.12 -17.58 -5.84
CA LYS A 218 -3.16 -18.52 -5.44
C LYS A 218 -3.21 -19.71 -6.37
N THR A 219 -3.24 -20.90 -5.79
CA THR A 219 -3.67 -22.13 -6.45
C THR A 219 -5.16 -22.39 -6.13
N PRO A 220 -5.83 -23.34 -6.74
CA PRO A 220 -7.22 -23.64 -6.40
C PRO A 220 -7.45 -24.05 -4.93
N SER A 221 -6.43 -24.56 -4.24
CA SER A 221 -6.56 -25.11 -2.87
C SER A 221 -5.75 -24.36 -1.81
N TYR A 222 -4.68 -23.67 -2.18
CA TYR A 222 -3.81 -22.99 -1.22
C TYR A 222 -3.10 -21.78 -1.83
N THR A 223 -2.52 -20.93 -0.97
CA THR A 223 -1.71 -19.77 -1.36
C THR A 223 -0.23 -20.10 -1.28
N ARG A 224 0.52 -19.77 -2.33
CA ARG A 224 1.99 -19.75 -2.34
C ARG A 224 2.49 -18.38 -1.96
N ILE A 225 3.55 -18.33 -1.21
CA ILE A 225 4.18 -17.09 -0.79
C ILE A 225 5.60 -17.06 -1.35
N PHE A 226 5.87 -16.07 -2.19
CA PHE A 226 7.17 -15.87 -2.80
C PHE A 226 7.93 -14.75 -2.10
N GLY A 227 9.20 -14.99 -1.83
CA GLY A 227 10.16 -13.97 -1.41
C GLY A 227 11.09 -13.67 -2.57
N MET A 228 11.16 -12.40 -2.98
CA MET A 228 12.03 -11.87 -4.01
C MET A 228 13.15 -11.08 -3.36
N VAL A 229 14.38 -11.52 -3.55
CA VAL A 229 15.58 -10.80 -3.12
C VAL A 229 16.18 -10.12 -4.33
N THR A 230 16.24 -8.79 -4.30
CA THR A 230 16.92 -8.01 -5.34
C THR A 230 18.44 -8.15 -5.18
N ARG A 231 19.12 -8.41 -6.28
CA ARG A 231 20.58 -8.46 -6.36
C ARG A 231 21.09 -7.20 -7.06
N GLY A 232 22.37 -7.08 -7.33
CA GLY A 232 22.93 -5.90 -8.02
C GLY A 232 22.16 -5.48 -9.28
N GLN A 233 22.43 -4.30 -9.80
CA GLN A 233 21.64 -3.67 -10.88
C GLN A 233 21.52 -4.53 -12.17
N ASP A 234 22.49 -5.38 -12.43
CA ASP A 234 22.57 -6.20 -13.65
C ASP A 234 22.14 -7.66 -13.43
N GLU A 235 21.66 -8.03 -12.22
CA GLU A 235 21.27 -9.39 -11.92
C GLU A 235 19.77 -9.52 -11.72
N ASN A 236 19.18 -10.56 -12.31
CA ASN A 236 17.81 -10.92 -12.05
C ASN A 236 17.60 -11.27 -10.56
N PRO A 237 16.48 -10.85 -9.96
CA PRO A 237 16.19 -11.18 -8.57
C PRO A 237 16.07 -12.67 -8.36
N GLN A 238 16.50 -13.13 -7.19
CA GLN A 238 16.23 -14.49 -6.76
C GLN A 238 14.84 -14.57 -6.14
N ILE A 239 14.01 -15.48 -6.65
CA ILE A 239 12.66 -15.72 -6.15
C ILE A 239 12.57 -17.11 -5.56
N LEU A 240 12.13 -17.20 -4.32
CA LEU A 240 11.97 -18.45 -3.57
C LEU A 240 10.54 -18.57 -3.06
N ASP A 241 9.97 -19.76 -3.18
CA ASP A 241 8.71 -20.13 -2.52
C ASP A 241 8.99 -20.43 -1.04
N ILE A 242 8.78 -19.43 -0.19
CA ILE A 242 8.98 -19.56 1.26
C ILE A 242 7.86 -20.36 1.94
N GLY A 243 6.68 -20.45 1.30
CA GLY A 243 5.55 -21.26 1.78
C GLY A 243 5.72 -22.75 1.57
N ARG A 244 6.72 -23.18 0.81
CA ARG A 244 6.92 -24.59 0.44
C ARG A 244 7.15 -25.53 1.64
N VAL A 245 7.69 -25.00 2.74
CA VAL A 245 7.94 -25.77 3.97
C VAL A 245 6.63 -26.20 4.65
N VAL A 246 5.60 -25.37 4.55
CA VAL A 246 4.26 -25.57 5.13
C VAL A 246 3.23 -25.76 4.03
N ASN A 247 3.55 -26.61 3.08
CA ASN A 247 2.74 -26.83 1.88
C ASN A 247 1.24 -26.98 2.20
N GLU A 248 0.40 -26.25 1.44
CA GLU A 248 -1.08 -26.28 1.54
C GLU A 248 -1.66 -25.78 2.88
N TRP A 249 -0.86 -25.15 3.74
CA TRP A 249 -1.33 -24.70 5.05
C TRP A 249 -2.06 -23.34 5.00
N VAL A 250 -1.60 -22.43 4.13
CA VAL A 250 -2.22 -21.11 3.95
C VAL A 250 -3.35 -21.24 2.93
N PRO A 251 -4.61 -20.92 3.27
CA PRO A 251 -5.75 -21.16 2.37
C PRO A 251 -5.69 -20.28 1.12
N ALA A 252 -6.35 -20.74 0.04
CA ALA A 252 -6.46 -19.99 -1.21
C ALA A 252 -7.30 -18.70 -1.11
N THR A 253 -7.99 -18.50 0.00
CA THR A 253 -8.91 -17.38 0.23
C THR A 253 -8.26 -16.14 0.86
N VAL A 254 -6.92 -16.11 0.95
CA VAL A 254 -6.19 -14.93 1.47
C VAL A 254 -6.55 -13.68 0.65
N ASP A 255 -6.94 -12.61 1.33
CA ASP A 255 -7.30 -11.32 0.73
C ASP A 255 -6.55 -10.15 1.36
N THR A 256 -5.88 -10.38 2.48
CA THR A 256 -5.05 -9.39 3.15
C THR A 256 -3.66 -9.96 3.39
N PHE A 257 -2.64 -9.21 2.97
CA PHE A 257 -1.23 -9.57 3.12
C PHE A 257 -0.47 -8.33 3.58
N ILE A 258 0.19 -8.42 4.73
CA ILE A 258 0.93 -7.32 5.35
C ILE A 258 2.32 -7.77 5.78
N ALA A 259 3.24 -6.82 5.86
CA ALA A 259 4.59 -7.01 6.37
C ALA A 259 4.87 -6.07 7.54
N SER A 260 5.64 -6.53 8.49
CA SER A 260 6.24 -5.71 9.55
C SER A 260 7.75 -5.90 9.54
N PRO A 261 8.50 -5.04 8.86
CA PRO A 261 9.97 -5.13 8.81
C PRO A 261 10.61 -5.03 10.19
N GLN A 262 10.09 -4.17 11.06
CA GLN A 262 10.60 -3.97 12.41
C GLN A 262 10.42 -5.22 13.28
N ASN A 263 9.27 -5.87 13.19
CA ASN A 263 8.94 -7.09 13.93
C ASN A 263 9.31 -8.37 13.17
N GLN A 264 9.84 -8.24 11.95
CA GLN A 264 10.35 -9.33 11.10
C GLN A 264 9.32 -10.44 10.85
N PHE A 265 8.09 -10.07 10.48
CA PHE A 265 7.07 -11.04 10.10
C PHE A 265 6.21 -10.58 8.92
N LEU A 266 5.66 -11.58 8.23
CA LEU A 266 4.55 -11.44 7.29
C LEU A 266 3.27 -11.95 7.97
N ALA A 267 2.14 -11.31 7.72
CA ALA A 267 0.86 -11.80 8.18
C ALA A 267 -0.17 -11.81 7.05
N MET A 268 -1.00 -12.85 7.06
CA MET A 268 -2.02 -13.11 6.04
C MET A 268 -3.34 -13.43 6.71
N SER A 269 -4.42 -12.86 6.19
CA SER A 269 -5.77 -13.17 6.64
C SER A 269 -6.73 -13.34 5.48
N SER A 270 -7.92 -13.83 5.80
CA SER A 270 -9.01 -14.04 4.86
C SER A 270 -10.32 -13.65 5.51
N GLN A 271 -11.16 -12.90 4.79
CA GLN A 271 -12.51 -12.53 5.23
C GLN A 271 -13.46 -13.73 5.36
N SER A 272 -13.01 -14.92 5.05
CA SER A 272 -13.75 -16.17 5.25
C SER A 272 -13.26 -17.00 6.46
N SER A 273 -12.30 -16.51 7.24
CA SER A 273 -11.64 -17.25 8.32
C SER A 273 -11.49 -16.40 9.59
N ASP A 274 -11.42 -17.07 10.71
CA ASP A 274 -11.07 -16.51 12.03
C ASP A 274 -9.55 -16.55 12.31
N LYS A 275 -8.74 -17.01 11.33
CA LYS A 275 -7.31 -17.20 11.50
C LYS A 275 -6.49 -16.14 10.78
N VAL A 276 -5.43 -15.72 11.44
CA VAL A 276 -4.32 -14.94 10.85
C VAL A 276 -3.10 -15.83 10.81
N TYR A 277 -2.51 -15.98 9.65
CA TYR A 277 -1.32 -16.80 9.41
C TYR A 277 -0.10 -15.92 9.42
N PHE A 278 0.96 -16.37 10.09
CA PHE A 278 2.21 -15.62 10.24
C PHE A 278 3.40 -16.43 9.71
N TYR A 279 4.30 -15.70 9.07
CA TYR A 279 5.66 -16.15 8.81
C TYR A 279 6.61 -15.17 9.50
N ARG A 280 7.37 -15.64 10.47
CA ARG A 280 8.34 -14.85 11.22
C ARG A 280 9.74 -15.30 10.92
N THR A 281 10.62 -14.34 10.65
CA THR A 281 12.05 -14.59 10.43
C THR A 281 12.87 -13.82 11.46
N TYR A 282 14.04 -14.33 11.76
CA TYR A 282 15.06 -13.60 12.48
C TYR A 282 16.41 -13.88 11.82
N ASN A 283 17.05 -12.82 11.33
CA ASN A 283 18.33 -12.86 10.64
C ASN A 283 19.37 -12.11 11.46
N ASP A 284 20.54 -12.70 11.66
CA ASP A 284 21.66 -12.09 12.39
C ASP A 284 22.60 -11.25 11.49
N GLY A 285 22.26 -11.11 10.21
CA GLY A 285 23.06 -10.44 9.19
C GLY A 285 23.82 -11.41 8.28
N GLU A 286 24.03 -12.66 8.70
CA GLU A 286 24.68 -13.69 7.89
C GLU A 286 23.71 -14.79 7.47
N LYS A 287 22.80 -15.20 8.36
CA LYS A 287 21.84 -16.29 8.11
C LYS A 287 20.53 -16.09 8.87
N ASN A 288 19.50 -16.73 8.40
CA ASN A 288 18.23 -16.86 9.13
C ASN A 288 18.43 -17.82 10.32
N LEU A 289 18.33 -17.31 11.53
CA LEU A 289 18.38 -18.09 12.77
C LEU A 289 17.03 -18.69 13.12
N VAL A 290 15.93 -18.00 12.76
CA VAL A 290 14.57 -18.44 12.98
C VAL A 290 13.77 -18.27 11.70
N GLU A 291 13.06 -19.30 11.32
CA GLU A 291 12.02 -19.31 10.31
C GLU A 291 10.85 -20.10 10.87
N ALA A 292 9.78 -19.40 11.25
CA ALA A 292 8.66 -20.01 11.93
C ALA A 292 7.34 -19.63 11.27
N TRP A 293 6.50 -20.66 11.08
CA TRP A 293 5.12 -20.50 10.65
C TRP A 293 4.19 -20.81 11.82
N PHE A 294 3.20 -19.92 12.06
CA PHE A 294 2.18 -20.12 13.08
C PHE A 294 0.91 -19.36 12.69
N ASN A 295 -0.18 -19.60 13.42
CA ASN A 295 -1.39 -18.81 13.24
C ASN A 295 -1.94 -18.36 14.60
N TRP A 296 -2.68 -17.26 14.55
CA TRP A 296 -3.56 -16.84 15.64
C TRP A 296 -5.00 -17.07 15.24
N GLN A 297 -5.80 -17.53 16.18
CA GLN A 297 -7.24 -17.62 16.02
C GLN A 297 -7.87 -16.46 16.78
N LEU A 298 -8.60 -15.60 16.08
CA LEU A 298 -9.25 -14.42 16.62
C LEU A 298 -10.74 -14.70 16.88
N PRO A 299 -11.36 -13.97 17.83
CA PRO A 299 -12.80 -14.09 18.04
C PRO A 299 -13.56 -13.46 16.87
N GLY A 300 -14.20 -14.29 16.06
CA GLY A 300 -14.96 -13.89 14.87
C GLY A 300 -14.15 -13.90 13.59
N THR A 301 -14.82 -13.67 12.47
CA THR A 301 -14.22 -13.66 11.13
C THR A 301 -13.36 -12.40 10.95
N VAL A 302 -12.13 -12.59 10.54
CA VAL A 302 -11.19 -11.48 10.30
C VAL A 302 -11.60 -10.71 9.04
N GLN A 303 -11.84 -9.42 9.18
CA GLN A 303 -12.18 -8.54 8.05
C GLN A 303 -10.94 -7.90 7.44
N THR A 304 -10.03 -7.46 8.29
CA THR A 304 -8.73 -6.91 7.88
C THR A 304 -7.77 -6.88 9.07
N ILE A 305 -6.48 -6.82 8.76
CA ILE A 305 -5.39 -6.65 9.72
C ILE A 305 -4.48 -5.51 9.27
N ALA A 306 -3.88 -4.83 10.23
CA ALA A 306 -2.89 -3.79 9.99
C ALA A 306 -1.84 -3.80 11.11
N VAL A 307 -0.65 -3.32 10.81
CA VAL A 307 0.43 -3.13 11.80
C VAL A 307 0.89 -1.68 11.74
N ASP A 308 0.99 -1.06 12.88
CA ASP A 308 1.58 0.25 13.06
C ASP A 308 2.61 0.18 14.19
N GLN A 309 3.88 0.31 13.83
CA GLN A 309 5.03 0.12 14.72
C GLN A 309 4.98 -1.25 15.44
N ASP A 310 4.82 -1.24 16.76
CA ASP A 310 4.73 -2.44 17.61
C ASP A 310 3.30 -2.81 17.99
N ASP A 311 2.32 -2.28 17.28
CA ASP A 311 0.91 -2.58 17.51
C ASP A 311 0.29 -3.25 16.29
N MET A 312 -0.36 -4.38 16.49
CA MET A 312 -1.17 -5.04 15.49
C MET A 312 -2.65 -4.76 15.75
N TYR A 313 -3.34 -4.34 14.73
CA TYR A 313 -4.78 -4.11 14.73
C TYR A 313 -5.49 -5.17 13.91
N ALA A 314 -6.60 -5.65 14.40
CA ALA A 314 -7.46 -6.59 13.68
C ALA A 314 -8.91 -6.13 13.79
N VAL A 315 -9.60 -6.11 12.67
CA VAL A 315 -11.04 -5.92 12.62
C VAL A 315 -11.67 -7.30 12.42
N THR A 316 -12.51 -7.69 13.37
CA THR A 316 -13.23 -8.97 13.30
C THR A 316 -14.73 -8.75 13.33
N SER A 317 -15.48 -9.61 12.64
CA SER A 317 -16.94 -9.59 12.64
C SER A 317 -17.50 -10.87 13.21
N GLN A 318 -18.57 -10.75 13.99
CA GLN A 318 -19.30 -11.86 14.57
C GLN A 318 -20.80 -11.55 14.54
N GLY A 319 -21.50 -12.19 13.62
CA GLY A 319 -22.87 -11.80 13.30
C GLY A 319 -22.94 -10.35 12.81
N SER A 320 -23.71 -9.51 13.50
CA SER A 320 -23.84 -8.08 13.19
C SER A 320 -22.84 -7.17 13.92
N GLN A 321 -22.02 -7.75 14.81
CA GLN A 321 -21.03 -6.98 15.57
C GLN A 321 -19.68 -6.95 14.87
N VAL A 322 -19.06 -5.77 14.88
CA VAL A 322 -17.71 -5.55 14.39
C VAL A 322 -16.85 -5.07 15.54
N THR A 323 -15.71 -5.71 15.74
CA THR A 323 -14.79 -5.40 16.84
C THR A 323 -13.43 -5.01 16.27
N LEU A 324 -12.91 -3.87 16.70
CA LEU A 324 -11.53 -3.48 16.50
C LEU A 324 -10.71 -3.91 17.70
N SER A 325 -9.76 -4.80 17.47
CA SER A 325 -8.83 -5.31 18.49
C SER A 325 -7.44 -4.75 18.23
N LYS A 326 -6.71 -4.52 19.33
CA LYS A 326 -5.31 -4.11 19.30
C LYS A 326 -4.48 -5.10 20.11
N ALA A 327 -3.39 -5.61 19.54
CA ALA A 327 -2.40 -6.44 20.20
C ALA A 327 -1.05 -5.75 20.18
N SER A 328 -0.42 -5.58 21.34
CA SER A 328 0.97 -5.11 21.42
C SER A 328 1.91 -6.23 21.04
N LEU A 329 2.82 -5.95 20.09
CA LEU A 329 3.88 -6.85 19.66
C LEU A 329 5.17 -6.65 20.46
N SER A 330 5.18 -5.61 21.31
CA SER A 330 6.32 -5.31 22.18
C SER A 330 6.52 -6.46 23.19
N GLN A 331 7.77 -6.86 23.35
CA GLN A 331 8.18 -7.84 24.34
C GLN A 331 8.71 -7.17 25.61
N SER A 332 8.59 -5.85 25.71
CA SER A 332 9.06 -5.11 26.87
C SER A 332 8.30 -5.51 28.14
N PRO A 333 8.98 -5.80 29.25
CA PRO A 333 8.32 -5.99 30.55
C PRO A 333 7.52 -4.75 30.99
N GLU A 334 7.86 -3.56 30.47
CA GLU A 334 7.14 -2.32 30.76
C GLU A 334 5.70 -2.34 30.24
N ASP A 335 5.46 -3.04 29.13
CA ASP A 335 4.13 -3.22 28.53
C ASP A 335 3.39 -4.44 29.08
N ALA A 336 4.00 -5.14 30.04
CA ALA A 336 3.38 -6.32 30.63
C ALA A 336 2.11 -5.94 31.42
N ILE A 337 1.05 -6.66 31.12
CA ILE A 337 -0.29 -6.42 31.69
C ILE A 337 -0.45 -7.13 33.05
N ILE A 338 0.40 -8.11 33.35
CA ILE A 338 0.39 -8.80 34.64
C ILE A 338 1.52 -8.23 35.50
N VAL A 339 1.13 -7.71 36.67
CA VAL A 339 2.06 -7.31 37.71
C VAL A 339 1.90 -8.28 38.88
N ASN A 340 2.98 -8.96 39.28
CA ASN A 340 2.93 -9.84 40.45
C ASN A 340 2.88 -9.03 41.78
N ASN A 341 2.78 -9.73 42.90
CA ASN A 341 2.69 -9.07 44.21
C ASN A 341 3.95 -8.27 44.59
N ASP A 342 5.09 -8.60 44.02
CA ASP A 342 6.37 -7.93 44.25
C ASP A 342 6.61 -6.74 43.28
N GLY A 343 5.58 -6.38 42.48
CA GLY A 343 5.65 -5.31 41.52
C GLY A 343 6.39 -5.67 40.23
N GLN A 344 6.75 -6.93 40.04
CA GLN A 344 7.38 -7.37 38.80
C GLN A 344 6.35 -7.45 37.68
N LYS A 345 6.69 -6.93 36.55
CA LYS A 345 5.89 -6.97 35.34
C LYS A 345 6.19 -8.28 34.59
N ILE A 346 5.15 -8.99 34.22
CA ILE A 346 5.23 -10.29 33.55
C ILE A 346 4.44 -10.20 32.25
N ASN A 347 5.08 -10.50 31.14
CA ASN A 347 4.38 -10.73 29.87
C ASN A 347 4.09 -12.23 29.75
N PRO A 348 2.81 -12.64 29.85
CA PRO A 348 2.46 -14.06 29.86
C PRO A 348 2.50 -14.73 28.49
N CYS A 349 2.70 -13.99 27.40
CA CYS A 349 2.66 -14.50 26.03
C CYS A 349 1.37 -15.31 25.74
N ILE A 350 0.23 -14.82 26.21
CA ILE A 350 -1.09 -15.41 25.97
C ILE A 350 -1.85 -14.52 24.99
N ASP A 351 -2.58 -15.14 24.08
CA ASP A 351 -3.28 -14.47 22.98
C ASP A 351 -4.37 -13.52 23.45
N LEU A 352 -5.13 -13.94 24.45
CA LEU A 352 -6.23 -13.15 25.00
C LEU A 352 -6.40 -13.42 26.49
N TYR A 353 -6.36 -12.39 27.33
CA TYR A 353 -6.58 -12.55 28.76
C TYR A 353 -7.24 -11.31 29.38
N THR A 354 -7.82 -11.48 30.53
CA THR A 354 -8.32 -10.42 31.41
C THR A 354 -8.04 -10.76 32.87
N THR A 355 -8.07 -9.75 33.73
CA THR A 355 -7.83 -9.92 35.16
C THR A 355 -8.94 -9.22 35.96
N ALA A 356 -9.27 -9.76 37.11
CA ALA A 356 -10.24 -9.16 38.04
C ALA A 356 -9.64 -8.07 38.95
N ARG A 357 -8.34 -7.73 38.81
CA ARG A 357 -7.63 -6.85 39.75
C ARG A 357 -7.83 -5.34 39.55
N ASN A 358 -8.23 -4.89 38.36
CA ASN A 358 -8.37 -3.46 38.03
C ASN A 358 -9.78 -3.14 37.53
N ALA A 359 -10.34 -1.98 37.93
CA ALA A 359 -11.74 -1.64 37.74
C ALA A 359 -12.18 -1.24 36.32
N ALA A 360 -11.26 -1.01 35.38
CA ALA A 360 -11.60 -0.58 34.02
C ALA A 360 -11.34 -1.71 33.02
N ASN A 361 -12.37 -2.13 32.29
CA ASN A 361 -12.33 -3.17 31.24
C ASN A 361 -11.83 -4.56 31.68
N ASN A 362 -12.04 -4.93 32.94
CA ASN A 362 -11.58 -6.19 33.53
C ASN A 362 -12.72 -7.13 33.86
N ALA A 363 -12.39 -8.40 34.02
CA ALA A 363 -13.34 -9.37 34.50
C ALA A 363 -13.87 -9.00 35.89
N THR A 364 -15.17 -9.14 36.09
CA THR A 364 -15.79 -8.97 37.39
C THR A 364 -16.15 -10.36 37.94
N VAL A 365 -15.71 -10.66 39.14
CA VAL A 365 -16.04 -11.92 39.81
C VAL A 365 -17.08 -11.65 40.92
N VAL A 366 -18.22 -12.31 40.82
CA VAL A 366 -19.31 -12.20 41.78
C VAL A 366 -19.64 -13.60 42.33
N TYR A 367 -19.58 -13.74 43.65
CA TYR A 367 -19.98 -14.98 44.30
C TYR A 367 -21.50 -15.04 44.51
N ASP A 368 -22.11 -16.10 44.00
CA ASP A 368 -23.53 -16.40 44.18
C ASP A 368 -23.69 -17.37 45.40
N SER A 369 -24.01 -16.80 46.56
CA SER A 369 -24.12 -17.56 47.79
C SER A 369 -25.34 -18.49 47.86
N THR A 370 -26.29 -18.31 46.97
CA THR A 370 -27.52 -19.17 46.92
C THR A 370 -27.20 -20.47 46.21
N ASN A 371 -26.37 -20.42 45.19
CA ASN A 371 -26.05 -21.57 44.35
C ASN A 371 -24.63 -22.11 44.58
N ASP A 372 -23.87 -21.48 45.50
CA ASP A 372 -22.51 -21.84 45.88
C ASP A 372 -21.51 -21.90 44.70
N PHE A 373 -21.57 -20.91 43.81
CA PHE A 373 -20.59 -20.76 42.74
C PHE A 373 -20.21 -19.28 42.50
N SER A 374 -19.08 -19.06 41.82
CA SER A 374 -18.65 -17.75 41.40
C SER A 374 -18.89 -17.53 39.90
N LYS A 375 -19.54 -16.43 39.59
CA LYS A 375 -19.70 -15.95 38.20
C LYS A 375 -18.57 -15.00 37.85
N CYS A 376 -17.88 -15.28 36.73
CA CYS A 376 -16.87 -14.42 36.20
C CYS A 376 -17.40 -13.79 34.92
N TYR A 377 -17.67 -12.49 34.96
CA TYR A 377 -18.07 -11.71 33.77
C TYR A 377 -16.82 -11.22 33.07
N ILE A 378 -16.67 -11.56 31.81
CA ILE A 378 -15.52 -11.14 30.98
C ILE A 378 -15.94 -10.02 30.04
N PRO A 379 -15.04 -9.06 29.74
CA PRO A 379 -15.38 -7.85 28.97
C PRO A 379 -15.53 -8.10 27.46
N TRP A 380 -15.45 -9.35 27.00
CA TRP A 380 -15.51 -9.68 25.57
C TRP A 380 -16.86 -10.31 25.22
N ASN A 381 -17.35 -9.95 24.04
CA ASN A 381 -18.54 -10.57 23.48
C ASN A 381 -18.19 -11.91 22.82
N ASN A 382 -19.12 -12.86 22.90
CA ASN A 382 -19.10 -14.12 22.14
C ASN A 382 -17.88 -15.03 22.37
N VAL A 383 -17.60 -15.34 23.62
CA VAL A 383 -16.54 -16.30 24.02
C VAL A 383 -16.97 -17.77 23.88
N THR A 384 -18.16 -18.03 23.33
CA THR A 384 -18.73 -19.40 23.24
C THR A 384 -17.93 -20.32 22.30
N THR A 385 -17.15 -19.80 21.41
CA THR A 385 -16.28 -20.57 20.51
C THR A 385 -14.88 -20.81 21.07
N LEU A 386 -14.54 -20.17 22.19
CA LEU A 386 -13.25 -20.31 22.86
C LEU A 386 -13.36 -21.30 24.00
N SER A 387 -12.30 -22.02 24.30
CA SER A 387 -12.16 -22.84 25.51
C SER A 387 -11.41 -22.04 26.55
N PRO A 388 -12.09 -21.19 27.35
CA PRO A 388 -11.41 -20.32 28.31
C PRO A 388 -10.82 -21.19 29.45
N VAL A 389 -9.63 -20.81 29.90
CA VAL A 389 -8.96 -21.38 31.05
C VAL A 389 -8.88 -20.32 32.13
N LEU A 390 -9.43 -20.59 33.30
CA LEU A 390 -9.32 -19.71 34.45
C LEU A 390 -8.07 -20.08 35.25
N ILE A 391 -7.15 -19.14 35.41
CA ILE A 391 -5.99 -19.30 36.27
C ILE A 391 -6.27 -18.54 37.57
N ILE A 392 -6.40 -19.26 38.66
CA ILE A 392 -6.59 -18.68 39.99
C ILE A 392 -5.22 -18.64 40.67
N LYS A 393 -4.76 -17.43 40.97
CA LYS A 393 -3.60 -17.19 41.81
C LYS A 393 -4.04 -16.48 43.08
N GLY A 394 -3.48 -16.85 44.20
CA GLY A 394 -3.85 -16.24 45.47
C GLY A 394 -2.68 -16.21 46.44
N THR A 395 -2.86 -15.52 47.57
CA THR A 395 -1.99 -15.58 48.72
C THR A 395 -2.64 -16.47 49.77
N THR A 396 -1.84 -17.24 50.48
CA THR A 396 -2.32 -17.96 51.69
C THR A 396 -2.82 -16.97 52.75
N ALA A 397 -3.57 -17.45 53.73
CA ALA A 397 -3.96 -16.62 54.88
C ALA A 397 -2.78 -16.01 55.66
N THR A 398 -1.59 -16.55 55.49
CA THR A 398 -0.30 -16.05 56.03
C THR A 398 0.45 -15.10 55.14
N GLY A 399 -0.15 -14.71 53.98
CA GLY A 399 0.48 -13.76 53.03
C GLY A 399 1.51 -14.37 52.07
N GLN A 400 1.72 -15.70 52.10
CA GLN A 400 2.58 -16.37 51.15
C GLN A 400 1.91 -16.49 49.78
N PHE A 401 2.65 -16.22 48.75
CA PHE A 401 2.17 -16.34 47.38
C PHE A 401 2.05 -17.81 46.96
N ILE A 402 0.92 -18.20 46.42
CA ILE A 402 0.75 -19.51 45.83
C ILE A 402 1.32 -19.48 44.43
N GLU A 403 2.54 -19.97 44.22
CA GLU A 403 3.23 -19.97 42.92
C GLU A 403 2.57 -20.91 41.91
N SER A 404 1.97 -22.00 42.35
CA SER A 404 1.20 -22.90 41.49
C SER A 404 -0.25 -22.43 41.36
N GLY A 405 -0.58 -21.76 40.27
CA GLY A 405 -1.95 -21.43 39.94
C GLY A 405 -2.79 -22.70 39.68
N PHE A 406 -4.03 -22.69 40.12
CA PHE A 406 -5.02 -23.73 39.74
C PHE A 406 -5.61 -23.36 38.37
N THR A 407 -5.63 -24.32 37.46
CA THR A 407 -6.34 -24.21 36.19
C THR A 407 -7.72 -24.83 36.33
N ILE A 408 -8.75 -24.08 36.03
CA ILE A 408 -10.14 -24.54 36.02
C ILE A 408 -10.69 -24.30 34.60
N THR A 409 -11.34 -25.31 34.06
CA THR A 409 -12.13 -25.12 32.83
C THR A 409 -13.52 -24.69 33.26
N PRO A 410 -13.92 -23.44 33.05
CA PRO A 410 -15.23 -22.94 33.46
C PRO A 410 -16.33 -23.46 32.53
N THR A 411 -17.54 -23.53 33.04
CA THR A 411 -18.73 -23.67 32.20
C THR A 411 -19.07 -22.29 31.64
N VAL A 412 -19.07 -22.17 30.31
CA VAL A 412 -19.43 -20.92 29.64
C VAL A 412 -20.94 -20.83 29.49
N VAL A 413 -21.53 -19.79 30.05
CA VAL A 413 -22.95 -19.46 29.90
C VAL A 413 -23.05 -18.16 29.12
N THR A 414 -23.74 -18.17 28.00
CA THR A 414 -24.10 -16.96 27.26
C THR A 414 -25.20 -16.23 28.03
N ASN A 415 -25.00 -14.95 28.30
CA ASN A 415 -26.11 -14.10 28.69
C ASN A 415 -27.03 -13.91 27.47
N ASP A 416 -28.28 -14.24 27.64
CA ASP A 416 -29.37 -13.92 26.71
C ASP A 416 -29.60 -12.41 26.65
#